data_fd138f8defb9eb252ab5c09195d1c9e9
#
_entry.id   fd138f8defb9eb252ab5c09195d1c9e9
#
_cell.length_a   1.000
_cell.length_b   1.000
_cell.length_c   1.000
_cell.angle_alpha   90.00
_cell.angle_beta   90.00
_cell.angle_gamma   90.00
#
_symmetry.space_group_name_H-M   'P 1'
#
loop_
_entity.id
_entity.type
_entity.pdbx_description
1 polymer ?
#
loop_
_entity_poly.entity_id
_entity_poly.type
_entity_poly.pdbx_seq_one_letter_code
_entity_poly.pdbx_strand_id
1 'polypeptide(L)'
;MADRKKNADIPLTVDSVPPQALDAERAVLGGIMLEPEAATKAIEIVSFDDFYKPAHGRIFKAMVGLFMRREPIDVITLSKELGRTDDLESIGGAPTLTDLVDSVPTAANIEHYANIVLEKSLLRKLI
;
A
#
# COMPACT_ATOMS: atom_id res chain seq x y z
N MET A 1 15.42 32.83 -11.36
CA MET A 1 15.17 32.18 -11.75
C MET A 1 14.81 31.78 -11.94
N ALA A 2 14.89 31.84 -11.52
CA ALA A 2 14.60 31.08 -11.75
C ALA A 2 14.36 30.70 -11.72
N ASP A 3 14.49 30.55 -11.45
CA ASP A 3 14.30 29.79 -11.47
C ASP A 3 14.34 29.49 -11.25
N ARG A 4 14.60 29.58 -10.89
CA ARG A 4 14.65 28.88 -10.74
C ARG A 4 14.38 28.44 -10.58
N LYS A 5 14.48 28.64 -10.28
CA LYS A 5 14.27 27.97 -10.17
C LYS A 5 14.03 27.39 -10.13
N LYS A 6 14.21 27.65 -10.01
CA LYS A 6 14.05 26.90 -9.95
C LYS A 6 14.21 26.39 -9.64
N ASN A 7 14.58 26.60 -9.34
CA ASN A 7 14.77 25.87 -8.95
C ASN A 7 14.87 25.69 -8.38
N ALA A 8 15.04 26.19 -8.27
CA ALA A 8 15.01 25.72 -7.69
C ALA A 8 14.77 25.57 -7.15
N ASP A 9 14.86 25.80 -7.29
CA ASP A 9 14.51 25.31 -6.82
C ASP A 9 14.22 24.77 -6.41
N ILE A 10 14.32 24.70 -6.29
CA ILE A 10 14.00 23.88 -5.88
C ILE A 10 13.81 23.64 -5.08
N PRO A 11 13.99 23.32 -4.95
CA PRO A 11 13.81 22.82 -4.13
C PRO A 11 13.28 22.83 -3.35
N LEU A 12 13.22 22.92 -3.05
CA LEU A 12 12.38 23.17 -2.21
C LEU A 12 11.15 22.45 -2.04
N THR A 13 10.60 22.34 -2.81
CA THR A 13 9.45 21.51 -2.96
C THR A 13 9.71 20.11 -2.61
N VAL A 14 10.92 19.74 -2.68
CA VAL A 14 11.38 18.44 -2.27
C VAL A 14 10.94 18.15 -0.84
N ASP A 15 10.96 19.17 -0.02
CA ASP A 15 10.64 19.01 1.38
C ASP A 15 9.16 18.76 1.64
N SER A 16 8.30 19.05 0.67
CA SER A 16 6.88 18.89 0.86
C SER A 16 6.39 17.48 0.51
N VAL A 17 7.24 16.64 -0.06
CA VAL A 17 6.87 15.27 -0.44
C VAL A 17 7.72 14.28 0.32
N PRO A 18 7.12 13.61 1.32
CA PRO A 18 7.88 12.60 2.09
C PRO A 18 8.31 11.43 1.20
N PRO A 19 9.36 10.72 1.58
CA PRO A 19 9.74 9.49 0.86
C PRO A 19 8.58 8.52 0.79
N GLN A 20 8.29 8.03 -0.41
CA GLN A 20 7.19 7.10 -0.62
C GLN A 20 7.38 6.40 -1.95
N ALA A 21 6.69 5.28 -2.12
CA ALA A 21 6.72 4.50 -3.35
C ALA A 21 5.36 3.87 -3.56
N LEU A 22 4.42 4.66 -4.12
CA LEU A 22 3.05 4.20 -4.29
C LEU A 22 2.95 2.98 -5.20
N ASP A 23 3.85 2.87 -6.20
CA ASP A 23 3.86 1.71 -7.07
C ASP A 23 4.16 0.44 -6.30
N ALA A 24 5.12 0.50 -5.37
CA ALA A 24 5.45 -0.65 -4.54
C ALA A 24 4.30 -0.99 -3.60
N GLU A 25 3.63 0.02 -3.06
CA GLU A 25 2.47 -0.21 -2.20
C GLU A 25 1.37 -0.95 -2.97
N ARG A 26 1.07 -0.50 -4.18
CA ARG A 26 0.06 -1.17 -5.00
C ARG A 26 0.48 -2.58 -5.36
N ALA A 27 1.78 -2.80 -5.62
CA ALA A 27 2.27 -4.12 -5.96
C ALA A 27 2.11 -5.11 -4.81
N VAL A 28 2.33 -4.65 -3.57
CA VAL A 28 2.13 -5.50 -2.40
C VAL A 28 0.66 -5.87 -2.27
N LEU A 29 -0.23 -4.88 -2.31
CA LEU A 29 -1.65 -5.13 -2.11
C LEU A 29 -2.26 -5.97 -3.22
N GLY A 30 -1.97 -5.61 -4.47
CA GLY A 30 -2.46 -6.37 -5.62
C GLY A 30 -1.89 -7.78 -5.64
N GLY A 31 -0.62 -7.94 -5.26
CA GLY A 31 0.01 -9.24 -5.20
C GLY A 31 -0.66 -10.18 -4.21
N ILE A 32 -1.04 -9.66 -3.03
CA ILE A 32 -1.75 -10.45 -2.04
C ILE A 32 -3.10 -10.90 -2.58
N MET A 33 -3.79 -10.03 -3.33
CA MET A 33 -5.09 -10.40 -3.89
C MET A 33 -4.95 -11.45 -4.99
N LEU A 34 -3.85 -11.40 -5.77
CA LEU A 34 -3.59 -12.42 -6.79
C LEU A 34 -3.24 -13.77 -6.16
N GLU A 35 -2.42 -13.76 -5.11
CA GLU A 35 -1.97 -14.96 -4.42
C GLU A 35 -2.02 -14.70 -2.92
N PRO A 36 -3.14 -15.05 -2.27
CA PRO A 36 -3.29 -14.74 -0.84
C PRO A 36 -2.18 -15.27 0.05
N GLU A 37 -1.55 -16.38 -0.32
CA GLU A 37 -0.45 -16.92 0.47
C GLU A 37 0.78 -16.01 0.46
N ALA A 38 0.85 -15.08 -0.49
CA ALA A 38 1.93 -14.09 -0.50
C ALA A 38 1.83 -13.14 0.70
N ALA A 39 0.67 -13.09 1.36
CA ALA A 39 0.50 -12.26 2.55
C ALA A 39 1.50 -12.63 3.64
N THR A 40 1.87 -13.91 3.73
CA THR A 40 2.83 -14.35 4.75
C THR A 40 4.12 -13.54 4.70
N LYS A 41 4.67 -13.37 3.48
CA LYS A 41 5.91 -12.63 3.32
C LYS A 41 5.73 -11.14 3.60
N ALA A 42 4.63 -10.56 3.13
CA ALA A 42 4.39 -9.14 3.32
C ALA A 42 4.22 -8.81 4.81
N ILE A 43 3.48 -9.66 5.53
CA ILE A 43 3.21 -9.43 6.95
C ILE A 43 4.49 -9.48 7.78
N GLU A 44 5.47 -10.28 7.36
CA GLU A 44 6.75 -10.36 8.07
C GLU A 44 7.59 -9.11 7.89
N ILE A 45 7.32 -8.32 6.85
CA ILE A 45 8.16 -7.19 6.49
C ILE A 45 7.54 -5.85 6.90
N VAL A 46 6.25 -5.66 6.62
CA VAL A 46 5.58 -4.37 6.84
C VAL A 46 4.34 -4.53 7.70
N SER A 47 3.92 -3.41 8.31
CA SER A 47 2.65 -3.30 8.98
C SER A 47 1.82 -2.22 8.29
N PHE A 48 0.56 -2.06 8.70
CA PHE A 48 -0.35 -1.15 7.99
C PHE A 48 0.12 0.30 8.04
N ASP A 49 0.82 0.69 9.09
CA ASP A 49 1.25 2.09 9.22
C ASP A 49 2.55 2.39 8.45
N ASP A 50 3.11 1.39 7.77
CA ASP A 50 4.25 1.63 6.89
C ASP A 50 3.83 2.17 5.53
N PHE A 51 2.55 2.08 5.19
CA PHE A 51 2.06 2.57 3.90
C PHE A 51 1.87 4.08 3.95
N TYR A 52 2.37 4.75 2.91
CA TYR A 52 2.26 6.19 2.83
C TYR A 52 0.82 6.63 2.59
N LYS A 53 0.12 5.96 1.66
CA LYS A 53 -1.26 6.30 1.36
C LYS A 53 -2.18 5.70 2.42
N PRO A 54 -2.97 6.54 3.12
CA PRO A 54 -3.84 6.00 4.19
C PRO A 54 -4.78 4.91 3.73
N ALA A 55 -5.31 5.02 2.48
CA ALA A 55 -6.17 3.98 1.95
C ALA A 55 -5.45 2.64 1.86
N HIS A 56 -4.18 2.65 1.44
CA HIS A 56 -3.39 1.42 1.34
C HIS A 56 -3.18 0.79 2.71
N GLY A 57 -2.93 1.61 3.73
CA GLY A 57 -2.77 1.10 5.09
C GLY A 57 -4.03 0.41 5.58
N ARG A 58 -5.20 1.02 5.32
CA ARG A 58 -6.48 0.43 5.72
C ARG A 58 -6.73 -0.90 5.02
N ILE A 59 -6.42 -0.95 3.71
CA ILE A 59 -6.58 -2.18 2.95
C ILE A 59 -5.67 -3.27 3.50
N PHE A 60 -4.40 -2.94 3.75
CA PHE A 60 -3.46 -3.93 4.29
C PHE A 60 -3.90 -4.44 5.66
N LYS A 61 -4.40 -3.54 6.51
CA LYS A 61 -4.89 -3.94 7.83
C LYS A 61 -6.05 -4.93 7.70
N ALA A 62 -6.96 -4.69 6.75
CA ALA A 62 -8.07 -5.62 6.51
C ALA A 62 -7.56 -6.96 6.00
N MET A 63 -6.53 -6.94 5.13
CA MET A 63 -5.93 -8.17 4.63
C MET A 63 -5.31 -8.99 5.75
N VAL A 64 -4.59 -8.33 6.67
CA VAL A 64 -4.00 -9.01 7.82
C VAL A 64 -5.09 -9.66 8.67
N GLY A 65 -6.19 -8.94 8.90
CA GLY A 65 -7.30 -9.48 9.68
C GLY A 65 -7.86 -10.75 9.06
N LEU A 66 -8.11 -10.72 7.76
CA LEU A 66 -8.62 -11.90 7.04
C LEU A 66 -7.61 -13.04 7.09
N PHE A 67 -6.34 -12.73 6.87
CA PHE A 67 -5.28 -13.73 6.88
C PHE A 67 -5.19 -14.44 8.23
N MET A 68 -5.22 -13.66 9.31
CA MET A 68 -5.11 -14.22 10.66
C MET A 68 -6.30 -15.09 11.03
N ARG A 69 -7.47 -14.82 10.45
CA ARG A 69 -8.66 -15.64 10.67
C ARG A 69 -8.78 -16.78 9.66
N ARG A 70 -7.79 -16.91 8.75
CA ARG A 70 -7.76 -17.94 7.71
C ARG A 70 -8.96 -17.83 6.76
N GLU A 71 -9.34 -16.60 6.46
CA GLU A 71 -10.42 -16.35 5.51
C GLU A 71 -9.82 -15.95 4.16
N PRO A 72 -10.54 -16.21 3.06
CA PRO A 72 -10.05 -15.82 1.75
C PRO A 72 -9.83 -14.32 1.65
N ILE A 73 -8.88 -13.91 0.81
CA ILE A 73 -8.59 -12.50 0.58
C ILE A 73 -8.87 -12.21 -0.90
N ASP A 74 -9.98 -11.53 -1.16
CA ASP A 74 -10.37 -11.12 -2.51
C ASP A 74 -11.22 -9.86 -2.41
N VAL A 75 -11.70 -9.36 -3.57
CA VAL A 75 -12.47 -8.11 -3.59
C VAL A 75 -13.70 -8.23 -2.70
N ILE A 76 -14.37 -9.38 -2.72
CA ILE A 76 -15.61 -9.57 -1.97
C ILE A 76 -15.35 -9.56 -0.47
N THR A 77 -14.39 -10.37 -0.01
CA THR A 77 -14.11 -10.47 1.42
C THR A 77 -13.53 -9.17 1.96
N LEU A 78 -12.68 -8.51 1.17
CA LEU A 78 -12.12 -7.22 1.58
C LEU A 78 -13.19 -6.15 1.67
N SER A 79 -14.14 -6.14 0.70
CA SER A 79 -15.23 -5.17 0.75
C SER A 79 -16.06 -5.33 2.01
N LYS A 80 -16.34 -6.59 2.39
CA LYS A 80 -17.08 -6.86 3.62
C LYS A 80 -16.29 -6.43 4.86
N GLU A 81 -15.02 -6.78 4.89
CA GLU A 81 -14.18 -6.46 6.04
C GLU A 81 -14.05 -4.95 6.22
N LEU A 82 -13.80 -4.22 5.13
CA LEU A 82 -13.70 -2.77 5.17
C LEU A 82 -15.05 -2.12 5.47
N GLY A 83 -16.15 -2.72 5.05
CA GLY A 83 -17.47 -2.23 5.38
C GLY A 83 -17.79 -2.34 6.85
N ARG A 84 -17.28 -3.40 7.51
CA ARG A 84 -17.52 -3.59 8.94
C ARG A 84 -16.89 -2.48 9.78
N THR A 85 -15.81 -1.88 9.30
CA THR A 85 -15.10 -0.84 10.02
C THR A 85 -15.37 0.55 9.44
N ASP A 86 -16.34 0.66 8.53
CA ASP A 86 -16.71 1.91 7.86
C ASP A 86 -15.57 2.50 7.03
N ASP A 87 -14.63 1.66 6.60
CA ASP A 87 -13.47 2.13 5.81
C ASP A 87 -13.67 1.98 4.31
N LEU A 88 -14.69 1.25 3.86
CA LEU A 88 -14.82 0.94 2.43
C LEU A 88 -14.93 2.20 1.57
N GLU A 89 -15.78 3.14 1.97
CA GLU A 89 -15.92 4.36 1.19
C GLU A 89 -14.67 5.21 1.23
N SER A 90 -13.99 5.23 2.37
CA SER A 90 -12.81 6.08 2.53
C SER A 90 -11.65 5.61 1.66
N ILE A 91 -11.60 4.34 1.28
CA ILE A 91 -10.54 3.86 0.40
C ILE A 91 -10.90 3.97 -1.08
N GLY A 92 -12.13 4.41 -1.39
CA GLY A 92 -12.59 4.54 -2.77
C GLY A 92 -13.53 3.45 -3.22
N GLY A 93 -14.02 2.62 -2.31
CA GLY A 93 -14.99 1.57 -2.62
C GLY A 93 -14.37 0.36 -3.27
N ALA A 94 -15.24 -0.60 -3.62
CA ALA A 94 -14.81 -1.84 -4.28
C ALA A 94 -14.03 -1.61 -5.58
N PRO A 95 -14.32 -0.58 -6.39
CA PRO A 95 -13.51 -0.35 -7.60
C PRO A 95 -12.04 -0.14 -7.32
N THR A 96 -11.69 0.47 -6.18
CA THR A 96 -10.27 0.63 -5.81
C THR A 96 -9.60 -0.72 -5.66
N LEU A 97 -10.29 -1.68 -5.03
CA LEU A 97 -9.75 -3.03 -4.85
C LEU A 97 -9.58 -3.74 -6.19
N THR A 98 -10.55 -3.61 -7.08
CA THR A 98 -10.46 -4.19 -8.41
C THR A 98 -9.28 -3.60 -9.19
N ASP A 99 -9.10 -2.27 -9.11
CA ASP A 99 -7.98 -1.62 -9.79
C ASP A 99 -6.63 -2.13 -9.27
N LEU A 100 -6.53 -2.38 -7.97
CA LEU A 100 -5.29 -2.89 -7.38
C LEU A 100 -4.92 -4.25 -7.97
N VAL A 101 -5.88 -5.17 -8.03
CA VAL A 101 -5.57 -6.51 -8.53
C VAL A 101 -5.30 -6.49 -10.03
N ASP A 102 -6.01 -5.63 -10.76
CA ASP A 102 -5.86 -5.55 -12.20
C ASP A 102 -4.53 -4.91 -12.63
N SER A 103 -3.93 -4.11 -11.76
CA SER A 103 -2.71 -3.38 -12.10
C SER A 103 -1.44 -4.18 -11.84
N VAL A 104 -1.55 -5.38 -11.25
CA VAL A 104 -0.39 -6.18 -10.86
C VAL A 104 -0.40 -7.49 -11.62
N PRO A 105 0.64 -7.76 -12.44
CA PRO A 105 0.66 -8.99 -13.25
C PRO A 105 1.02 -10.25 -12.46
N THR A 106 1.71 -10.11 -11.33
CA THR A 106 2.20 -11.27 -10.59
C THR A 106 2.51 -10.88 -9.16
N ALA A 107 2.48 -11.87 -8.25
CA ALA A 107 2.90 -11.68 -6.86
C ALA A 107 4.34 -12.16 -6.64
N ALA A 108 5.06 -12.52 -7.70
CA ALA A 108 6.37 -13.15 -7.56
C ALA A 108 7.39 -12.30 -6.82
N ASN A 109 7.29 -10.97 -6.93
CA ASN A 109 8.28 -10.07 -6.33
C ASN A 109 7.76 -9.35 -5.10
N ILE A 110 6.79 -9.93 -4.41
CA ILE A 110 6.15 -9.24 -3.30
C ILE A 110 7.13 -8.87 -2.18
N GLU A 111 8.08 -9.75 -1.91
CA GLU A 111 9.07 -9.48 -0.87
C GLU A 111 9.90 -8.25 -1.21
N HIS A 112 10.29 -8.14 -2.48
CA HIS A 112 11.05 -6.98 -2.94
C HIS A 112 10.26 -5.69 -2.76
N TYR A 113 9.00 -5.69 -3.15
CA TYR A 113 8.18 -4.48 -3.03
C TYR A 113 7.85 -4.15 -1.59
N ALA A 114 7.62 -5.16 -0.75
CA ALA A 114 7.39 -4.93 0.66
C ALA A 114 8.62 -4.27 1.31
N ASN A 115 9.82 -4.68 0.91
CA ASN A 115 11.04 -4.07 1.43
C ASN A 115 11.16 -2.61 0.98
N ILE A 116 10.72 -2.29 -0.23
CA ILE A 116 10.70 -0.89 -0.67
C ILE A 116 9.74 -0.06 0.19
N VAL A 117 8.56 -0.61 0.46
CA VAL A 117 7.58 0.08 1.31
C VAL A 117 8.18 0.34 2.69
N LEU A 118 8.83 -0.67 3.26
CA LEU A 118 9.47 -0.53 4.57
C LEU A 118 10.56 0.53 4.54
N GLU A 119 11.41 0.50 3.52
CA GLU A 119 12.49 1.47 3.39
C GLU A 119 11.95 2.90 3.39
N LYS A 120 10.92 3.16 2.60
CA LYS A 120 10.34 4.50 2.55
C LYS A 120 9.69 4.89 3.87
N SER A 121 9.07 3.94 4.55
CA SER A 121 8.49 4.18 5.86
C SER A 121 9.58 4.58 6.86
N LEU A 122 10.68 3.86 6.87
CA LEU A 122 11.78 4.17 7.78
C LEU A 122 12.37 5.55 7.48
N LEU A 123 12.50 5.90 6.21
CA LEU A 123 12.99 7.22 5.83
C LEU A 123 12.06 8.32 6.31
N ARG A 124 10.74 8.12 6.22
CA ARG A 124 9.79 9.10 6.71
C ARG A 124 9.91 9.32 8.21
N LYS A 125 10.26 8.28 8.95
CA LYS A 125 10.38 8.38 10.41
C LYS A 125 11.62 9.15 10.84
N LEU A 126 12.55 9.37 9.92
CA LEU A 126 13.76 10.14 10.19
C LEU A 126 13.58 11.63 9.94
N ILE A 127 12.48 12.04 9.36
CA ILE A 127 12.25 13.45 9.00
C ILE A 127 11.61 14.26 10.13
#